data_28d71cf165c5dc1aac95127769dab16b
#
_entry.id   28d71cf165c5dc1aac95127769dab16b
#
_cell.length_a   1.000
_cell.length_b   1.000
_cell.length_c   1.000
_cell.angle_alpha   90.00
_cell.angle_beta   90.00
_cell.angle_gamma   90.00
#
_symmetry.space_group_name_H-M   'P 1'
#
loop_
_entity.id
_entity.type
_entity.pdbx_description
1 polymer ?
#
loop_
_entity_poly.entity_id
_entity_poly.type
_entity_poly.pdbx_seq_one_letter_code
_entity_poly.pdbx_strand_id
1 'polypeptide(L)'
;MMANGVEKSRTLYVSDLDGTLLGDDSRLSAETVSTLNRIIGELGGLFTVATARTPATVVPLMQQVHARLPYIVIGGSAMWNPMLGAYEHTHGIDEATVDAVADVFDRHGAYPFIYRRHGNSMLHTHHYGPMSAQEQRFVAERQHLSLKRFFLNDRDYRHSDDEALLIFSMNKYATLSTIADDLRATVPTCSVMVYHDIFEESEGFLEIFTAGTSKAAAILCLAREVGAARVVVFGDNLNDIAMLQAADYSVAVENAFPEVKAIASEVIGPNTAHSVAHWIEADLIQS
;
A
#
# COMPACT_ATOMS: atom_id res chain seq x y z
N MET A 1 -46.23 10.65 -12.68
CA MET A 1 -45.55 10.65 -11.37
C MET A 1 -44.16 10.12 -11.61
N MET A 2 -43.17 11.02 -11.70
CA MET A 2 -41.78 10.63 -11.77
C MET A 2 -41.32 10.40 -10.33
N ALA A 3 -40.90 9.17 -10.01
CA ALA A 3 -40.28 8.87 -8.75
C ALA A 3 -38.93 9.62 -8.68
N ASN A 4 -38.83 10.61 -7.82
CA ASN A 4 -37.55 11.19 -7.39
C ASN A 4 -36.79 10.06 -6.68
N GLY A 5 -36.02 9.29 -7.44
CA GLY A 5 -34.98 8.46 -6.87
C GLY A 5 -33.92 9.40 -6.31
N VAL A 6 -33.86 9.53 -5.01
CA VAL A 6 -32.68 10.08 -4.34
C VAL A 6 -31.54 9.18 -4.76
N GLU A 7 -30.64 9.69 -5.60
CA GLU A 7 -29.43 8.97 -6.00
C GLU A 7 -28.64 8.72 -4.73
N LYS A 8 -28.59 7.46 -4.28
CA LYS A 8 -27.84 7.09 -3.07
C LYS A 8 -26.43 7.63 -3.24
N SER A 9 -25.96 8.40 -2.28
CA SER A 9 -24.61 8.96 -2.27
C SER A 9 -23.61 7.83 -2.45
N ARG A 10 -22.84 7.84 -3.55
CA ARG A 10 -21.84 6.80 -3.83
C ARG A 10 -20.69 6.94 -2.86
N THR A 11 -20.62 6.04 -1.90
CA THR A 11 -19.51 5.99 -0.92
C THR A 11 -18.44 5.01 -1.41
N LEU A 12 -17.19 5.48 -1.45
CA LEU A 12 -16.01 4.63 -1.65
C LEU A 12 -15.46 4.23 -0.28
N TYR A 13 -15.40 2.93 -0.01
CA TYR A 13 -14.79 2.36 1.19
C TYR A 13 -13.39 1.84 0.85
N VAL A 14 -12.39 2.28 1.59
CA VAL A 14 -11.00 1.89 1.39
C VAL A 14 -10.41 1.40 2.70
N SER A 15 -9.89 0.19 2.73
CA SER A 15 -9.26 -0.38 3.93
C SER A 15 -7.77 -0.59 3.72
N ASP A 16 -6.96 -0.28 4.74
CA ASP A 16 -5.66 -0.93 4.85
C ASP A 16 -5.84 -2.43 5.06
N LEU A 17 -4.77 -3.21 4.84
CA LEU A 17 -4.79 -4.67 4.94
C LEU A 17 -4.27 -5.16 6.30
N ASP A 18 -2.99 -4.91 6.57
CA ASP A 18 -2.27 -5.50 7.71
C ASP A 18 -2.67 -4.81 9.01
N GLY A 19 -3.19 -5.58 9.97
CA GLY A 19 -3.68 -5.03 11.22
C GLY A 19 -5.05 -4.34 11.13
N THR A 20 -5.63 -4.19 9.93
CA THR A 20 -6.93 -3.54 9.70
C THR A 20 -7.96 -4.52 9.16
N LEU A 21 -7.81 -4.99 7.92
CA LEU A 21 -8.75 -5.94 7.29
C LEU A 21 -8.37 -7.40 7.53
N LEU A 22 -7.07 -7.68 7.62
CA LEU A 22 -6.53 -9.01 7.86
C LEU A 22 -6.54 -9.34 9.35
N GLY A 23 -6.77 -10.62 9.69
CA GLY A 23 -6.57 -11.14 11.04
C GLY A 23 -5.08 -11.25 11.41
N ASP A 24 -4.80 -11.68 12.64
CA ASP A 24 -3.44 -11.82 13.19
C ASP A 24 -2.58 -12.85 12.43
N ASP A 25 -3.24 -13.75 11.68
CA ASP A 25 -2.58 -14.71 10.78
C ASP A 25 -2.24 -14.13 9.40
N SER A 26 -2.43 -12.82 9.22
CA SER A 26 -2.27 -12.09 7.95
C SER A 26 -3.14 -12.64 6.81
N ARG A 27 -4.35 -13.12 7.12
CA ARG A 27 -5.32 -13.65 6.15
C ARG A 27 -6.69 -13.01 6.29
N LEU A 28 -7.47 -13.08 5.23
CA LEU A 28 -8.89 -12.80 5.29
C LEU A 28 -9.63 -14.02 5.84
N SER A 29 -10.50 -13.80 6.81
CA SER A 29 -11.40 -14.86 7.27
C SER A 29 -12.49 -15.16 6.24
N ALA A 30 -13.09 -16.35 6.31
CA ALA A 30 -14.21 -16.71 5.44
C ALA A 30 -15.41 -15.76 5.65
N GLU A 31 -15.60 -15.25 6.85
CA GLU A 31 -16.66 -14.30 7.19
C GLU A 31 -16.41 -12.94 6.54
N THR A 32 -15.19 -12.39 6.67
CA THR A 32 -14.80 -11.14 5.98
C THR A 32 -14.99 -11.26 4.47
N VAL A 33 -14.54 -12.37 3.85
CA VAL A 33 -14.73 -12.61 2.42
C VAL A 33 -16.20 -12.65 2.03
N SER A 34 -17.02 -13.39 2.77
CA SER A 34 -18.46 -13.50 2.49
C SER A 34 -19.16 -12.15 2.59
N THR A 35 -18.87 -11.38 3.64
CA THR A 35 -19.45 -10.05 3.85
C THR A 35 -19.02 -9.06 2.77
N LEU A 36 -17.73 -9.02 2.41
CA LEU A 36 -17.24 -8.18 1.32
C LEU A 36 -17.88 -8.54 -0.02
N ASN A 37 -18.04 -9.82 -0.32
CA ASN A 37 -18.72 -10.25 -1.55
C ASN A 37 -20.18 -9.84 -1.59
N ARG A 38 -20.88 -9.86 -0.46
CA ARG A 38 -22.25 -9.32 -0.34
C ARG A 38 -22.29 -7.82 -0.51
N ILE A 39 -21.36 -7.07 0.12
CA ILE A 39 -21.21 -5.63 -0.05
C ILE A 39 -21.05 -5.26 -1.53
N ILE A 40 -20.13 -5.92 -2.23
CA ILE A 40 -19.80 -5.61 -3.63
C ILE A 40 -20.88 -6.10 -4.58
N GLY A 41 -21.38 -7.31 -4.38
CA GLY A 41 -22.26 -8.00 -5.31
C GLY A 41 -23.72 -7.63 -5.16
N GLU A 42 -24.23 -7.59 -3.93
CA GLU A 42 -25.64 -7.44 -3.62
C GLU A 42 -26.00 -6.00 -3.23
N LEU A 43 -25.17 -5.36 -2.39
CA LEU A 43 -25.42 -4.01 -1.90
C LEU A 43 -24.89 -2.91 -2.84
N GLY A 44 -24.06 -3.28 -3.84
CA GLY A 44 -23.50 -2.33 -4.81
C GLY A 44 -22.43 -1.40 -4.21
N GLY A 45 -21.82 -1.77 -3.07
CA GLY A 45 -20.81 -0.98 -2.40
C GLY A 45 -19.52 -0.87 -3.22
N LEU A 46 -18.92 0.31 -3.24
CA LEU A 46 -17.62 0.55 -3.85
C LEU A 46 -16.54 0.28 -2.80
N PHE A 47 -15.90 -0.88 -2.88
CA PHE A 47 -14.87 -1.30 -1.92
C PHE A 47 -13.54 -1.58 -2.60
N THR A 48 -12.45 -1.13 -1.98
CA THR A 48 -11.08 -1.49 -2.36
C THR A 48 -10.15 -1.47 -1.14
N VAL A 49 -8.86 -1.80 -1.37
CA VAL A 49 -7.81 -1.78 -0.35
C VAL A 49 -6.68 -0.83 -0.75
N ALA A 50 -5.99 -0.26 0.26
CA ALA A 50 -4.81 0.59 0.08
C ALA A 50 -3.68 0.10 1.00
N THR A 51 -2.59 -0.41 0.42
CA THR A 51 -1.55 -1.11 1.17
C THR A 51 -0.14 -0.80 0.64
N ALA A 52 0.87 -0.96 1.50
CA ALA A 52 2.28 -0.97 1.09
C ALA A 52 2.67 -2.26 0.34
N ARG A 53 1.86 -3.31 0.41
CA ARG A 53 2.12 -4.59 -0.27
C ARG A 53 2.15 -4.44 -1.80
N THR A 54 2.89 -5.34 -2.45
CA THR A 54 2.90 -5.47 -3.92
C THR A 54 1.79 -6.42 -4.40
N PRO A 55 1.39 -6.40 -5.68
CA PRO A 55 0.42 -7.34 -6.23
C PRO A 55 0.79 -8.81 -6.01
N ALA A 56 2.09 -9.14 -5.97
CA ALA A 56 2.56 -10.50 -5.71
C ALA A 56 2.04 -11.08 -4.38
N THR A 57 1.75 -10.24 -3.39
CA THR A 57 1.19 -10.65 -2.09
C THR A 57 -0.28 -10.29 -1.93
N VAL A 58 -0.76 -9.21 -2.53
CA VAL A 58 -2.18 -8.80 -2.45
C VAL A 58 -3.10 -9.72 -3.24
N VAL A 59 -2.71 -10.08 -4.48
CA VAL A 59 -3.55 -10.89 -5.37
C VAL A 59 -3.92 -12.24 -4.74
N PRO A 60 -2.98 -13.02 -4.17
CA PRO A 60 -3.35 -14.26 -3.48
C PRO A 60 -4.25 -14.06 -2.26
N LEU A 61 -4.08 -12.96 -1.51
CA LEU A 61 -4.91 -12.65 -0.34
C LEU A 61 -6.35 -12.32 -0.73
N MET A 62 -6.51 -11.54 -1.79
CA MET A 62 -7.82 -11.04 -2.25
C MET A 62 -8.51 -11.97 -3.27
N GLN A 63 -7.94 -13.13 -3.59
CA GLN A 63 -8.43 -14.00 -4.67
C GLN A 63 -9.89 -14.48 -4.52
N GLN A 64 -10.40 -14.53 -3.29
CA GLN A 64 -11.78 -14.95 -2.99
C GLN A 64 -12.76 -13.76 -2.91
N VAL A 65 -12.25 -12.53 -2.94
CA VAL A 65 -13.06 -11.31 -2.95
C VAL A 65 -13.38 -10.95 -4.40
N HIS A 66 -14.65 -10.77 -4.72
CA HIS A 66 -15.12 -10.41 -6.07
C HIS A 66 -14.91 -8.92 -6.36
N ALA A 67 -13.68 -8.45 -6.14
CA ALA A 67 -13.33 -7.05 -6.29
C ALA A 67 -13.58 -6.53 -7.72
N ARG A 68 -14.13 -5.31 -7.80
CA ARG A 68 -14.44 -4.61 -9.06
C ARG A 68 -13.59 -3.36 -9.26
N LEU A 69 -13.01 -2.85 -8.19
CA LEU A 69 -12.14 -1.68 -8.20
C LEU A 69 -10.67 -2.11 -8.13
N PRO A 70 -9.76 -1.30 -8.67
CA PRO A 70 -8.33 -1.55 -8.54
C PRO A 70 -7.89 -1.45 -7.08
N TYR A 71 -6.94 -2.31 -6.68
CA TYR A 71 -6.26 -2.23 -5.40
C TYR A 71 -5.20 -1.13 -5.46
N ILE A 72 -5.14 -0.28 -4.47
CA ILE A 72 -4.06 0.69 -4.29
C ILE A 72 -2.90 -0.06 -3.63
N VAL A 73 -1.78 -0.19 -4.33
CA VAL A 73 -0.63 -1.02 -3.94
C VAL A 73 0.66 -0.21 -3.90
N ILE A 74 1.70 -0.78 -3.30
CA ILE A 74 3.03 -0.18 -3.21
C ILE A 74 2.93 1.25 -2.65
N GLY A 75 2.27 1.42 -1.49
CA GLY A 75 2.15 2.72 -0.84
C GLY A 75 1.38 3.80 -1.61
N GLY A 76 0.67 3.43 -2.69
CA GLY A 76 -0.04 4.36 -3.58
C GLY A 76 0.71 4.73 -4.84
N SER A 77 1.91 4.15 -5.09
CA SER A 77 2.65 4.38 -6.33
C SER A 77 2.04 3.67 -7.54
N ALA A 78 1.15 2.71 -7.32
CA ALA A 78 0.43 2.03 -8.38
C ALA A 78 -0.96 1.57 -7.92
N MET A 79 -1.85 1.36 -8.89
CA MET A 79 -3.10 0.63 -8.73
C MET A 79 -3.00 -0.69 -9.50
N TRP A 80 -3.53 -1.76 -8.93
CA TRP A 80 -3.62 -3.07 -9.56
C TRP A 80 -5.07 -3.39 -9.90
N ASN A 81 -5.39 -3.52 -11.17
CA ASN A 81 -6.72 -3.93 -11.62
C ASN A 81 -6.86 -5.46 -11.52
N PRO A 82 -7.69 -5.99 -10.60
CA PRO A 82 -7.86 -7.44 -10.43
C PRO A 82 -8.60 -8.10 -11.61
N MET A 83 -9.40 -7.35 -12.36
CA MET A 83 -10.15 -7.85 -13.51
C MET A 83 -9.25 -8.04 -14.74
N LEU A 84 -8.25 -7.17 -14.91
CA LEU A 84 -7.31 -7.21 -16.02
C LEU A 84 -6.04 -7.99 -15.66
N GLY A 85 -5.74 -8.19 -14.37
CA GLY A 85 -4.48 -8.74 -13.90
C GLY A 85 -3.28 -7.86 -14.26
N ALA A 86 -3.43 -6.53 -14.14
CA ALA A 86 -2.47 -5.56 -14.63
C ALA A 86 -2.38 -4.32 -13.73
N TYR A 87 -1.22 -3.65 -13.79
CA TYR A 87 -1.03 -2.34 -13.18
C TYR A 87 -1.77 -1.25 -13.94
N GLU A 88 -2.36 -0.32 -13.20
CA GLU A 88 -2.96 0.92 -13.69
C GLU A 88 -2.44 2.10 -12.86
N HIS A 89 -2.49 3.31 -13.42
CA HIS A 89 -2.17 4.57 -12.72
C HIS A 89 -0.86 4.50 -11.91
N THR A 90 0.25 4.24 -12.60
CA THR A 90 1.55 4.22 -11.96
C THR A 90 2.13 5.61 -11.78
N HIS A 91 2.76 5.85 -10.64
CA HIS A 91 3.55 7.04 -10.31
C HIS A 91 5.01 6.65 -10.19
N GLY A 92 5.70 6.66 -11.33
CA GLY A 92 7.09 6.24 -11.43
C GLY A 92 8.08 7.26 -10.88
N ILE A 93 9.23 6.76 -10.45
CA ILE A 93 10.42 7.54 -10.11
C ILE A 93 11.23 7.69 -11.42
N ASP A 94 11.55 8.90 -11.81
CA ASP A 94 12.37 9.14 -12.99
C ASP A 94 13.81 8.64 -12.79
N GLU A 95 14.49 8.28 -13.89
CA GLU A 95 15.81 7.64 -13.82
C GLU A 95 16.88 8.57 -13.20
N ALA A 96 16.79 9.88 -13.39
CA ALA A 96 17.73 10.81 -12.76
C ALA A 96 17.56 10.81 -11.22
N THR A 97 16.33 10.69 -10.75
CA THR A 97 16.05 10.52 -9.32
C THR A 97 16.53 9.16 -8.81
N VAL A 98 16.33 8.06 -9.58
CA VAL A 98 16.88 6.73 -9.23
C VAL A 98 18.38 6.79 -9.07
N ASP A 99 19.10 7.41 -10.01
CA ASP A 99 20.55 7.58 -9.96
C ASP A 99 20.99 8.40 -8.75
N ALA A 100 20.33 9.54 -8.49
CA ALA A 100 20.64 10.38 -7.35
C ALA A 100 20.43 9.65 -6.02
N VAL A 101 19.36 8.87 -5.88
CA VAL A 101 19.09 8.04 -4.71
C VAL A 101 20.16 6.96 -4.56
N ALA A 102 20.51 6.25 -5.63
CA ALA A 102 21.54 5.22 -5.61
C ALA A 102 22.92 5.79 -5.21
N ASP A 103 23.27 6.99 -5.68
CA ASP A 103 24.50 7.66 -5.29
C ASP A 103 24.54 8.03 -3.79
N VAL A 104 23.38 8.36 -3.19
CA VAL A 104 23.29 8.54 -1.74
C VAL A 104 23.56 7.23 -1.03
N PHE A 105 22.90 6.14 -1.41
CA PHE A 105 23.11 4.83 -0.81
C PHE A 105 24.56 4.34 -0.92
N ASP A 106 25.18 4.52 -2.10
CA ASP A 106 26.58 4.15 -2.33
C ASP A 106 27.54 4.88 -1.37
N ARG A 107 27.32 6.18 -1.09
CA ARG A 107 28.10 6.96 -0.11
C ARG A 107 27.99 6.38 1.31
N HIS A 108 26.87 5.78 1.65
CA HIS A 108 26.64 5.14 2.94
C HIS A 108 27.00 3.65 2.97
N GLY A 109 27.48 3.07 1.85
CA GLY A 109 27.82 1.66 1.73
C GLY A 109 26.61 0.74 1.92
N ALA A 110 25.42 1.24 1.57
CA ALA A 110 24.16 0.51 1.63
C ALA A 110 23.60 0.28 0.20
N TYR A 111 22.75 -0.72 0.04
CA TYR A 111 22.27 -1.15 -1.26
C TYR A 111 20.76 -1.41 -1.20
N PRO A 112 19.91 -0.56 -1.81
CA PRO A 112 18.48 -0.75 -1.76
C PRO A 112 17.98 -1.78 -2.79
N PHE A 113 16.76 -2.25 -2.60
CA PHE A 113 15.95 -2.89 -3.62
C PHE A 113 15.26 -1.84 -4.47
N ILE A 114 15.38 -1.92 -5.80
CA ILE A 114 14.67 -1.06 -6.74
C ILE A 114 13.57 -1.89 -7.38
N TYR A 115 12.32 -1.48 -7.16
CA TYR A 115 11.13 -2.15 -7.67
C TYR A 115 10.70 -1.48 -8.97
N ARG A 116 10.74 -2.24 -10.06
CA ARG A 116 10.42 -1.75 -11.40
C ARG A 116 9.24 -2.52 -11.98
N ARG A 117 8.28 -1.80 -12.55
CA ARG A 117 7.19 -2.39 -13.32
C ARG A 117 7.67 -2.82 -14.69
N HIS A 118 7.60 -4.11 -14.96
CA HIS A 118 7.92 -4.70 -16.26
C HIS A 118 6.65 -5.11 -17.00
N GLY A 119 6.45 -4.57 -18.18
CA GLY A 119 5.21 -4.76 -18.93
C GLY A 119 3.99 -4.32 -18.14
N ASN A 120 2.91 -5.09 -18.22
CA ASN A 120 1.64 -4.72 -17.58
C ASN A 120 1.42 -5.35 -16.21
N SER A 121 2.18 -6.41 -15.83
CA SER A 121 1.83 -7.19 -14.63
C SER A 121 3.01 -7.62 -13.76
N MET A 122 4.23 -7.62 -14.28
CA MET A 122 5.39 -8.08 -13.52
C MET A 122 6.04 -6.96 -12.72
N LEU A 123 6.57 -7.32 -11.56
CA LEU A 123 7.43 -6.48 -10.75
C LEU A 123 8.84 -7.07 -10.74
N HIS A 124 9.78 -6.40 -11.38
CA HIS A 124 11.19 -6.69 -11.29
C HIS A 124 11.78 -5.99 -10.06
N THR A 125 12.52 -6.73 -9.26
CA THR A 125 13.16 -6.20 -8.06
C THR A 125 14.66 -6.40 -8.18
N HIS A 126 15.37 -5.30 -8.38
CA HIS A 126 16.81 -5.27 -8.60
C HIS A 126 17.54 -4.99 -7.28
N HIS A 127 18.65 -5.68 -7.08
CA HIS A 127 19.57 -5.44 -5.96
C HIS A 127 21.02 -5.68 -6.43
N TYR A 128 21.91 -4.74 -6.18
CA TYR A 128 23.23 -4.72 -6.82
C TYR A 128 24.41 -4.90 -5.87
N GLY A 129 24.20 -5.01 -4.57
CA GLY A 129 25.25 -5.11 -3.57
C GLY A 129 25.18 -6.37 -2.69
N PRO A 130 26.09 -6.49 -1.72
CA PRO A 130 25.99 -7.54 -0.72
C PRO A 130 24.75 -7.38 0.15
N MET A 131 24.07 -8.49 0.39
CA MET A 131 22.86 -8.53 1.21
C MET A 131 23.16 -8.92 2.65
N SER A 132 22.52 -8.24 3.60
CA SER A 132 22.43 -8.65 5.00
C SER A 132 21.66 -9.97 5.15
N ALA A 133 21.74 -10.60 6.33
CA ALA A 133 20.95 -11.80 6.62
C ALA A 133 19.43 -11.53 6.57
N GLN A 134 18.98 -10.33 6.93
CA GLN A 134 17.59 -9.91 6.86
C GLN A 134 17.12 -9.82 5.40
N GLU A 135 17.89 -9.17 4.53
CA GLU A 135 17.60 -9.07 3.09
C GLU A 135 17.59 -10.43 2.39
N GLN A 136 18.52 -11.32 2.76
CA GLN A 136 18.54 -12.70 2.24
C GLN A 136 17.26 -13.46 2.62
N ARG A 137 16.79 -13.35 3.87
CA ARG A 137 15.52 -13.95 4.31
C ARG A 137 14.35 -13.36 3.54
N PHE A 138 14.30 -12.02 3.41
CA PHE A 138 13.26 -11.32 2.65
C PHE A 138 13.16 -11.82 1.22
N VAL A 139 14.29 -12.02 0.54
CA VAL A 139 14.32 -12.57 -0.83
C VAL A 139 13.88 -14.04 -0.82
N ALA A 140 14.41 -14.87 0.08
CA ALA A 140 14.11 -16.32 0.14
C ALA A 140 12.59 -16.56 0.33
N GLU A 141 11.93 -15.76 1.16
CA GLU A 141 10.48 -15.85 1.40
C GLU A 141 9.63 -15.42 0.20
N ARG A 142 10.18 -14.60 -0.71
CA ARG A 142 9.39 -13.91 -1.76
C ARG A 142 9.79 -14.27 -3.19
N GLN A 143 10.93 -14.92 -3.41
CA GLN A 143 11.43 -15.24 -4.76
C GLN A 143 10.57 -16.24 -5.54
N HIS A 144 9.71 -16.98 -4.85
CA HIS A 144 8.79 -17.95 -5.45
C HIS A 144 7.40 -17.35 -5.76
N LEU A 145 7.13 -16.11 -5.35
CA LEU A 145 5.85 -15.46 -5.59
C LEU A 145 5.67 -15.18 -7.08
N SER A 146 4.47 -15.43 -7.60
CA SER A 146 4.07 -14.97 -8.92
C SER A 146 4.02 -13.43 -8.96
N LEU A 147 4.08 -12.84 -10.14
CA LEU A 147 4.04 -11.40 -10.38
C LEU A 147 5.26 -10.62 -9.83
N LYS A 148 6.29 -11.33 -9.33
CA LYS A 148 7.52 -10.70 -8.86
C LYS A 148 8.75 -11.54 -9.25
N ARG A 149 9.81 -10.87 -9.68
CA ARG A 149 11.10 -11.50 -10.01
C ARG A 149 12.25 -10.69 -9.43
N PHE A 150 13.19 -11.37 -8.77
CA PHE A 150 14.41 -10.76 -8.23
C PHE A 150 15.58 -10.88 -9.21
N PHE A 151 16.32 -9.79 -9.34
CA PHE A 151 17.59 -9.68 -10.05
C PHE A 151 18.65 -9.27 -9.04
N LEU A 152 19.46 -10.25 -8.62
CA LEU A 152 20.45 -10.07 -7.56
C LEU A 152 21.84 -9.94 -8.16
N ASN A 153 22.71 -9.14 -7.52
CA ASN A 153 24.03 -8.75 -8.03
C ASN A 153 23.96 -8.10 -9.41
N ASP A 154 22.86 -7.41 -9.68
CA ASP A 154 22.60 -6.76 -10.97
C ASP A 154 23.35 -5.45 -11.03
N ARG A 155 24.42 -5.40 -11.81
CA ARG A 155 25.24 -4.19 -12.02
C ARG A 155 24.60 -3.20 -12.97
N ASP A 156 23.65 -3.65 -13.77
CA ASP A 156 22.95 -2.84 -14.77
C ASP A 156 21.62 -2.30 -14.27
N TYR A 157 21.35 -2.39 -12.98
CA TYR A 157 20.09 -1.97 -12.33
C TYR A 157 19.66 -0.52 -12.63
N ARG A 158 20.62 0.35 -12.99
CA ARG A 158 20.39 1.76 -13.36
C ARG A 158 19.92 1.94 -14.80
N HIS A 159 20.08 0.91 -15.66
CA HIS A 159 19.84 1.01 -17.11
C HIS A 159 18.67 0.12 -17.55
N SER A 160 17.51 0.28 -16.91
CA SER A 160 16.31 -0.48 -17.25
C SER A 160 15.28 0.44 -17.92
N ASP A 161 14.64 -0.05 -18.99
CA ASP A 161 13.46 0.60 -19.58
C ASP A 161 12.20 0.43 -18.72
N ASP A 162 12.28 -0.36 -17.66
CA ASP A 162 11.18 -0.62 -16.72
C ASP A 162 10.99 0.57 -15.76
N GLU A 163 9.76 0.97 -15.54
CA GLU A 163 9.39 2.10 -14.67
C GLU A 163 9.66 1.78 -13.17
N ALA A 164 10.52 2.56 -12.51
CA ALA A 164 10.77 2.43 -11.09
C ALA A 164 9.57 2.96 -10.27
N LEU A 165 9.02 2.13 -9.36
CA LEU A 165 7.85 2.47 -8.54
C LEU A 165 8.19 2.70 -7.07
N LEU A 166 9.24 2.05 -6.58
CA LEU A 166 9.67 2.08 -5.18
C LEU A 166 11.16 1.77 -5.10
N ILE A 167 11.87 2.52 -4.28
CA ILE A 167 13.20 2.13 -3.80
C ILE A 167 13.06 1.81 -2.31
N PHE A 168 13.48 0.59 -1.93
CA PHE A 168 13.23 0.02 -0.61
C PHE A 168 14.51 -0.50 0.03
N SER A 169 14.72 -0.19 1.29
CA SER A 169 15.88 -0.70 2.03
C SER A 169 15.48 -1.18 3.43
N MET A 170 16.17 -2.22 3.87
CA MET A 170 16.10 -2.77 5.22
C MET A 170 17.49 -2.70 5.83
N ASN A 171 17.62 -2.09 7.00
CA ASN A 171 18.89 -1.98 7.72
C ASN A 171 18.62 -1.54 9.16
N LYS A 172 19.69 -1.33 9.93
CA LYS A 172 19.58 -0.68 11.22
C LYS A 172 18.90 0.68 11.08
N TYR A 173 17.90 0.94 11.92
CA TYR A 173 17.14 2.18 11.86
C TYR A 173 18.02 3.44 11.87
N ALA A 174 19.06 3.46 12.71
CA ALA A 174 20.00 4.60 12.78
C ALA A 174 20.70 4.87 11.43
N THR A 175 21.07 3.80 10.69
CA THR A 175 21.67 3.93 9.35
C THR A 175 20.66 4.48 8.36
N LEU A 176 19.44 3.90 8.35
CA LEU A 176 18.37 4.35 7.45
C LEU A 176 17.93 5.79 7.74
N SER A 177 17.88 6.20 9.02
CA SER A 177 17.58 7.58 9.40
C SER A 177 18.63 8.57 8.83
N THR A 178 19.92 8.22 8.91
CA THR A 178 20.98 9.05 8.34
C THR A 178 20.86 9.15 6.80
N ILE A 179 20.59 8.03 6.12
CA ILE A 179 20.36 8.01 4.66
C ILE A 179 19.11 8.84 4.31
N ALA A 180 18.05 8.72 5.09
CA ALA A 180 16.81 9.46 4.88
C ALA A 180 17.03 10.98 4.99
N ASP A 181 17.83 11.43 5.96
CA ASP A 181 18.14 12.84 6.13
C ASP A 181 18.99 13.39 4.96
N ASP A 182 19.98 12.61 4.48
CA ASP A 182 20.78 12.98 3.31
C ASP A 182 19.90 13.02 2.04
N LEU A 183 19.03 12.06 1.84
CA LEU A 183 18.06 12.06 0.73
C LEU A 183 17.14 13.27 0.75
N ARG A 184 16.56 13.59 1.91
CA ARG A 184 15.68 14.78 2.05
C ARG A 184 16.41 16.07 1.76
N ALA A 185 17.71 16.15 2.08
CA ALA A 185 18.54 17.32 1.82
C ALA A 185 18.99 17.45 0.36
N THR A 186 19.17 16.33 -0.35
CA THR A 186 19.87 16.32 -1.65
C THR A 186 18.97 15.90 -2.82
N VAL A 187 17.86 15.18 -2.58
CA VAL A 187 16.97 14.66 -3.63
C VAL A 187 15.51 15.07 -3.37
N PRO A 188 15.16 16.35 -3.59
CA PRO A 188 13.82 16.87 -3.27
C PRO A 188 12.70 16.33 -4.17
N THR A 189 13.05 15.62 -5.24
CA THR A 189 12.11 15.00 -6.18
C THR A 189 11.47 13.71 -5.65
N CYS A 190 11.90 13.22 -4.48
CA CYS A 190 11.36 12.02 -3.85
C CYS A 190 10.69 12.30 -2.50
N SER A 191 9.74 11.44 -2.15
CA SER A 191 9.19 11.28 -0.81
C SER A 191 9.96 10.18 -0.09
N VAL A 192 10.42 10.44 1.14
CA VAL A 192 11.25 9.53 1.93
C VAL A 192 10.55 9.21 3.24
N MET A 193 10.22 7.95 3.45
CA MET A 193 9.64 7.42 4.69
C MET A 193 10.61 6.45 5.35
N VAL A 194 10.87 6.64 6.64
CA VAL A 194 11.68 5.75 7.46
C VAL A 194 10.91 5.39 8.73
N TYR A 195 10.90 4.12 9.09
CA TYR A 195 10.18 3.62 10.26
C TYR A 195 10.89 2.40 10.87
N HIS A 196 10.65 2.16 12.16
CA HIS A 196 11.19 1.00 12.87
C HIS A 196 10.51 -0.29 12.42
N ASP A 197 11.24 -1.40 12.51
CA ASP A 197 10.65 -2.72 12.48
C ASP A 197 9.81 -2.93 13.76
N ILE A 198 8.60 -3.46 13.62
CA ILE A 198 7.68 -3.69 14.75
C ILE A 198 8.13 -4.81 15.68
N PHE A 199 9.02 -5.70 15.21
CA PHE A 199 9.54 -6.84 15.96
C PHE A 199 10.93 -6.60 16.53
N GLU A 200 11.71 -5.72 15.90
CA GLU A 200 13.09 -5.41 16.30
C GLU A 200 13.37 -3.91 16.15
N GLU A 201 13.24 -3.16 17.24
CA GLU A 201 13.34 -1.70 17.27
C GLU A 201 14.69 -1.16 16.72
N SER A 202 15.76 -1.96 16.80
CA SER A 202 17.07 -1.60 16.24
C SER A 202 17.12 -1.62 14.72
N GLU A 203 16.21 -2.35 14.09
CA GLU A 203 16.06 -2.49 12.64
C GLU A 203 14.96 -1.56 12.12
N GLY A 204 14.97 -1.33 10.82
CA GLY A 204 13.98 -0.45 10.20
C GLY A 204 13.85 -0.66 8.70
N PHE A 205 12.96 0.15 8.15
CA PHE A 205 12.65 0.18 6.73
C PHE A 205 12.72 1.61 6.21
N LEU A 206 13.19 1.75 4.98
CA LEU A 206 13.22 3.01 4.25
C LEU A 206 12.52 2.79 2.91
N GLU A 207 11.49 3.59 2.66
CA GLU A 207 10.73 3.60 1.42
C GLU A 207 10.87 4.95 0.73
N ILE A 208 11.16 4.93 -0.56
CA ILE A 208 11.37 6.11 -1.38
C ILE A 208 10.47 6.01 -2.61
N PHE A 209 9.65 7.03 -2.79
CA PHE A 209 8.71 7.17 -3.91
C PHE A 209 8.96 8.50 -4.63
N THR A 210 8.38 8.68 -5.80
CA THR A 210 8.32 10.02 -6.39
C THR A 210 7.52 10.98 -5.50
N ALA A 211 7.87 12.26 -5.51
CA ALA A 211 7.21 13.25 -4.67
C ALA A 211 5.69 13.30 -4.92
N GLY A 212 4.92 13.40 -3.84
CA GLY A 212 3.46 13.44 -3.90
C GLY A 212 2.77 12.07 -3.93
N THR A 213 3.53 10.97 -4.02
CA THR A 213 2.97 9.61 -3.92
C THR A 213 2.57 9.30 -2.48
N SER A 214 1.34 8.84 -2.30
CA SER A 214 0.83 8.33 -1.02
C SER A 214 -0.45 7.53 -1.22
N LYS A 215 -0.82 6.68 -0.24
CA LYS A 215 -2.15 6.04 -0.20
C LYS A 215 -3.25 7.10 -0.34
N ALA A 216 -3.14 8.23 0.36
CA ALA A 216 -4.12 9.32 0.32
C ALA A 216 -4.32 9.89 -1.09
N ALA A 217 -3.24 10.21 -1.80
CA ALA A 217 -3.31 10.75 -3.16
C ALA A 217 -3.97 9.75 -4.13
N ALA A 218 -3.62 8.46 -4.02
CA ALA A 218 -4.20 7.40 -4.83
C ALA A 218 -5.70 7.19 -4.53
N ILE A 219 -6.11 7.23 -3.26
CA ILE A 219 -7.52 7.14 -2.85
C ILE A 219 -8.33 8.28 -3.45
N LEU A 220 -7.85 9.52 -3.35
CA LEU A 220 -8.53 10.69 -3.91
C LEU A 220 -8.59 10.65 -5.45
N CYS A 221 -7.59 10.08 -6.10
CA CYS A 221 -7.61 9.82 -7.54
C CYS A 221 -8.73 8.83 -7.89
N LEU A 222 -8.74 7.67 -7.26
CA LEU A 222 -9.76 6.63 -7.48
C LEU A 222 -11.17 7.13 -7.16
N ALA A 223 -11.34 7.88 -6.06
CA ALA A 223 -12.64 8.45 -5.68
C ALA A 223 -13.24 9.33 -6.78
N ARG A 224 -12.40 10.17 -7.42
CA ARG A 224 -12.83 11.00 -8.56
C ARG A 224 -13.20 10.17 -9.77
N GLU A 225 -12.42 9.13 -10.09
CA GLU A 225 -12.67 8.25 -11.24
C GLU A 225 -13.98 7.48 -11.11
N VAL A 226 -14.28 6.98 -9.91
CA VAL A 226 -15.52 6.24 -9.67
C VAL A 226 -16.71 7.16 -9.39
N GLY A 227 -16.50 8.47 -9.32
CA GLY A 227 -17.55 9.44 -8.99
C GLY A 227 -18.10 9.25 -7.58
N ALA A 228 -17.23 8.94 -6.60
CA ALA A 228 -17.62 8.83 -5.20
C ALA A 228 -17.94 10.22 -4.63
N ALA A 229 -19.06 10.33 -3.94
CA ALA A 229 -19.48 11.56 -3.25
C ALA A 229 -19.00 11.57 -1.79
N ARG A 230 -18.61 10.43 -1.24
CA ARG A 230 -18.07 10.25 0.11
C ARG A 230 -16.96 9.20 0.07
N VAL A 231 -15.90 9.44 0.82
CA VAL A 231 -14.78 8.51 1.02
C VAL A 231 -14.69 8.12 2.49
N VAL A 232 -14.75 6.83 2.75
CA VAL A 232 -14.56 6.25 4.10
C VAL A 232 -13.29 5.40 4.08
N VAL A 233 -12.39 5.63 5.04
CA VAL A 233 -11.12 4.89 5.14
C VAL A 233 -10.98 4.20 6.48
N PHE A 234 -10.37 3.01 6.44
CA PHE A 234 -10.06 2.20 7.62
C PHE A 234 -8.56 2.00 7.74
N GLY A 235 -8.01 2.16 8.94
CA GLY A 235 -6.58 2.00 9.19
C GLY A 235 -6.25 1.73 10.65
N ASP A 236 -5.01 1.32 10.91
CA ASP A 236 -4.51 1.01 12.24
C ASP A 236 -3.13 1.60 12.54
N ASN A 237 -2.33 1.91 11.53
CA ASN A 237 -0.92 2.22 11.67
C ASN A 237 -0.59 3.69 11.34
N LEU A 238 0.59 4.14 11.76
CA LEU A 238 1.04 5.52 11.56
C LEU A 238 1.15 5.92 10.07
N ASN A 239 1.43 4.97 9.19
CA ASN A 239 1.46 5.19 7.74
C ASN A 239 0.07 5.41 7.12
N ASP A 240 -1.02 5.17 7.89
CA ASP A 240 -2.40 5.41 7.48
C ASP A 240 -2.90 6.82 7.85
N ILE A 241 -2.19 7.53 8.71
CA ILE A 241 -2.59 8.87 9.19
C ILE A 241 -2.96 9.78 8.02
N ALA A 242 -2.14 9.82 6.97
CA ALA A 242 -2.39 10.68 5.83
C ALA A 242 -3.68 10.33 5.08
N MET A 243 -4.01 9.04 4.91
CA MET A 243 -5.26 8.64 4.25
C MET A 243 -6.48 8.85 5.14
N LEU A 244 -6.36 8.64 6.46
CA LEU A 244 -7.42 8.92 7.42
C LEU A 244 -7.77 10.41 7.47
N GLN A 245 -6.76 11.30 7.43
CA GLN A 245 -6.96 12.75 7.40
C GLN A 245 -7.55 13.27 6.08
N ALA A 246 -7.31 12.57 4.97
CA ALA A 246 -7.79 12.97 3.65
C ALA A 246 -9.22 12.48 3.35
N ALA A 247 -9.77 11.59 4.15
CA ALA A 247 -11.10 11.01 3.99
C ALA A 247 -12.21 11.91 4.52
N ASP A 248 -13.43 11.75 4.01
CA ASP A 248 -14.61 12.38 4.57
C ASP A 248 -15.01 11.76 5.91
N TYR A 249 -14.70 10.48 6.11
CA TYR A 249 -14.91 9.75 7.35
C TYR A 249 -13.81 8.73 7.57
N SER A 250 -13.18 8.76 8.72
CA SER A 250 -12.05 7.89 9.06
C SER A 250 -12.37 6.97 10.22
N VAL A 251 -12.02 5.70 10.09
CA VAL A 251 -12.34 4.66 11.06
C VAL A 251 -11.07 3.93 11.47
N ALA A 252 -10.78 3.93 12.77
CA ALA A 252 -9.69 3.14 13.33
C ALA A 252 -10.22 1.84 13.94
N VAL A 253 -9.46 0.76 13.80
CA VAL A 253 -9.75 -0.49 14.52
C VAL A 253 -9.25 -0.41 15.98
N GLU A 254 -9.79 -1.24 16.88
CA GLU A 254 -9.44 -1.23 18.31
C GLU A 254 -7.95 -1.47 18.57
N ASN A 255 -7.30 -2.29 17.76
CA ASN A 255 -5.86 -2.59 17.83
C ASN A 255 -4.97 -1.50 17.21
N ALA A 256 -5.54 -0.41 16.66
CA ALA A 256 -4.77 0.66 16.06
C ALA A 256 -3.89 1.41 17.08
N PHE A 257 -2.82 2.03 16.59
CA PHE A 257 -1.96 2.90 17.39
C PHE A 257 -2.77 4.03 18.04
N PRO A 258 -2.40 4.49 19.26
CA PRO A 258 -3.10 5.57 19.94
C PRO A 258 -3.23 6.85 19.10
N GLU A 259 -2.20 7.19 18.33
CA GLU A 259 -2.15 8.36 17.46
C GLU A 259 -3.18 8.26 16.32
N VAL A 260 -3.37 7.05 15.78
CA VAL A 260 -4.36 6.76 14.73
C VAL A 260 -5.78 6.88 15.31
N LYS A 261 -6.02 6.28 16.47
CA LYS A 261 -7.32 6.40 17.17
C LYS A 261 -7.68 7.84 17.54
N ALA A 262 -6.66 8.64 17.86
CA ALA A 262 -6.88 10.04 18.27
C ALA A 262 -7.39 10.95 17.13
N ILE A 263 -7.11 10.58 15.87
CA ILE A 263 -7.52 11.38 14.69
C ILE A 263 -8.71 10.77 13.94
N ALA A 264 -9.05 9.51 14.23
CA ALA A 264 -10.17 8.85 13.58
C ALA A 264 -11.52 9.45 14.01
N SER A 265 -12.48 9.49 13.08
CA SER A 265 -13.86 9.88 13.35
C SER A 265 -14.56 8.89 14.29
N GLU A 266 -14.17 7.61 14.18
CA GLU A 266 -14.74 6.51 14.98
C GLU A 266 -13.68 5.43 15.24
N VAL A 267 -13.79 4.75 16.38
CA VAL A 267 -13.03 3.54 16.70
C VAL A 267 -13.99 2.37 16.78
N ILE A 268 -13.75 1.34 15.97
CA ILE A 268 -14.56 0.11 15.91
C ILE A 268 -13.87 -1.05 16.62
N GLY A 269 -14.49 -2.22 16.66
CA GLY A 269 -13.87 -3.42 17.23
C GLY A 269 -12.56 -3.82 16.55
N PRO A 270 -11.84 -4.83 17.09
CA PRO A 270 -10.53 -5.25 16.58
C PRO A 270 -10.63 -5.87 15.17
N ASN A 271 -9.51 -5.89 14.46
CA ASN A 271 -9.39 -6.52 13.14
C ASN A 271 -9.83 -8.00 13.13
N THR A 272 -9.57 -8.71 14.23
CA THR A 272 -9.93 -10.14 14.42
C THR A 272 -11.43 -10.40 14.54
N ALA A 273 -12.23 -9.37 14.79
CA ALA A 273 -13.69 -9.47 14.89
C ALA A 273 -14.42 -9.08 13.58
N HIS A 274 -13.73 -9.07 12.45
CA HIS A 274 -14.29 -8.71 11.12
C HIS A 274 -14.93 -7.33 11.08
N SER A 275 -14.49 -6.45 11.97
CA SER A 275 -15.14 -5.17 12.30
C SER A 275 -15.26 -4.24 11.10
N VAL A 276 -14.27 -4.20 10.22
CA VAL A 276 -14.30 -3.38 8.99
C VAL A 276 -15.44 -3.82 8.07
N ALA A 277 -15.54 -5.10 7.76
CA ALA A 277 -16.56 -5.61 6.84
C ALA A 277 -17.97 -5.41 7.40
N HIS A 278 -18.18 -5.68 8.69
CA HIS A 278 -19.45 -5.48 9.37
C HIS A 278 -19.85 -4.00 9.42
N TRP A 279 -18.90 -3.11 9.68
CA TRP A 279 -19.16 -1.67 9.70
C TRP A 279 -19.60 -1.16 8.31
N ILE A 280 -18.91 -1.55 7.23
CA ILE A 280 -19.26 -1.16 5.86
C ILE A 280 -20.67 -1.65 5.51
N GLU A 281 -20.97 -2.89 5.84
CA GLU A 281 -22.30 -3.46 5.58
C GLU A 281 -23.41 -2.70 6.32
N ALA A 282 -23.19 -2.35 7.58
CA ALA A 282 -24.14 -1.58 8.37
C ALA A 282 -24.34 -0.16 7.82
N ASP A 283 -23.28 0.54 7.44
CA ASP A 283 -23.34 1.88 6.84
C ASP A 283 -24.12 1.87 5.50
N LEU A 284 -23.89 0.85 4.65
CA LEU A 284 -24.61 0.69 3.37
C LEU A 284 -26.11 0.38 3.53
N ILE A 285 -26.49 -0.35 4.58
CA ILE A 285 -27.89 -0.70 4.83
C ILE A 285 -28.66 0.53 5.38
N GLN A 286 -27.98 1.41 6.12
CA GLN A 286 -28.59 2.60 6.72
C GLN A 286 -28.62 3.80 5.77
N SER A 287 -27.80 3.82 4.73
CA SER A 287 -27.71 4.88 3.71
C SER A 287 -28.73 4.66 2.59
#